data_03cbdbba72b6c76562ff984871280080
#
_entry.id   03cbdbba72b6c76562ff984871280080
#
_cell.length_a   1.000
_cell.length_b   1.000
_cell.length_c   1.000
_cell.angle_alpha   90.00
_cell.angle_beta   90.00
_cell.angle_gamma   90.00
#
_symmetry.space_group_name_H-M   'P 1'
#
loop_
_entity.id
_entity.type
_entity.pdbx_description
1 polymer ?
#
loop_
_entity_poly.entity_id
_entity_poly.type
_entity_poly.pdbx_seq_one_letter_code
_entity_poly.pdbx_strand_id
1 'polypeptide(L)'
;IPEYQELYLQNNDMVGWCKVEDTKINHPWMHSKDNPNFYLKHGFDKAYTDYGCPYVQENCDMELPSDNIIIYGHHMNDGSMFAGLMKFKDKSFWEKHKTVSFDTLTDRQTYEVIAEFKTVVYTDSPASFKYYQFVNADTAEDFTAYVEKCKKLSLYETGITAEYGDKLLTLSTCEYSRTNGRLVVVAKLINEMSCLPHIPAFLVL
;
A
#
# COMPACT_ATOMS: atom_id res chain seq x y z
N ILE A 1 3.23 16.43 -8.67
CA ILE A 1 4.22 16.84 -7.66
C ILE A 1 5.53 17.11 -8.39
N PRO A 2 6.09 18.35 -8.33
CA PRO A 2 7.25 18.72 -9.14
C PRO A 2 8.47 17.80 -8.96
N GLU A 3 8.79 17.41 -7.74
CA GLU A 3 9.93 16.53 -7.43
C GLU A 3 9.81 15.11 -8.00
N TYR A 4 8.60 14.66 -8.39
CA TYR A 4 8.39 13.35 -9.02
C TYR A 4 8.46 13.41 -10.54
N GLN A 5 8.41 14.59 -11.13
CA GLN A 5 8.37 14.76 -12.58
C GLN A 5 9.63 14.21 -13.28
N GLU A 6 10.81 14.51 -12.75
CA GLU A 6 12.06 14.00 -13.31
C GLU A 6 12.20 12.50 -13.17
N LEU A 7 11.73 11.94 -12.05
CA LEU A 7 11.71 10.49 -11.82
C LEU A 7 10.73 9.79 -12.77
N TYR A 8 9.54 10.35 -12.94
CA TYR A 8 8.56 9.83 -13.89
C TYR A 8 9.07 9.82 -15.34
N LEU A 9 9.84 10.84 -15.75
CA LEU A 9 10.45 10.87 -17.08
C LEU A 9 11.54 9.81 -17.26
N GLN A 10 12.21 9.38 -16.18
CA GLN A 10 13.19 8.29 -16.21
C GLN A 10 12.50 6.92 -16.26
N ASN A 11 11.36 6.77 -15.58
CA ASN A 11 10.58 5.56 -15.59
C ASN A 11 9.08 5.86 -15.39
N ASN A 12 8.33 5.78 -16.49
CA ASN A 12 6.90 6.09 -16.54
C ASN A 12 5.99 5.01 -15.93
N ASP A 13 6.55 3.89 -15.44
CA ASP A 13 5.83 2.93 -14.60
C ASP A 13 5.73 3.41 -13.13
N MET A 14 6.43 4.49 -12.77
CA MET A 14 6.28 5.12 -11.47
C MET A 14 4.90 5.76 -11.36
N VAL A 15 4.18 5.45 -10.28
CA VAL A 15 2.83 5.98 -10.03
C VAL A 15 2.72 6.77 -8.72
N GLY A 16 3.80 6.83 -7.94
CA GLY A 16 3.86 7.65 -6.74
C GLY A 16 5.02 7.30 -5.81
N TRP A 17 4.88 7.69 -4.53
CA TRP A 17 5.91 7.54 -3.51
C TRP A 17 5.32 7.09 -2.18
N CYS A 18 5.94 6.10 -1.52
CA CYS A 18 5.54 5.59 -0.21
C CYS A 18 6.62 5.86 0.83
N LYS A 19 6.22 6.40 1.98
CA LYS A 19 7.12 6.65 3.11
C LYS A 19 6.47 6.27 4.43
N VAL A 20 7.23 5.60 5.28
CA VAL A 20 6.89 5.34 6.68
C VAL A 20 8.00 5.88 7.56
N GLU A 21 7.66 6.83 8.43
CA GLU A 21 8.64 7.49 9.31
C GLU A 21 9.33 6.48 10.24
N ASP A 22 10.57 6.78 10.58
CA ASP A 22 11.46 5.93 11.41
C ASP A 22 11.66 4.52 10.86
N THR A 23 11.48 4.33 9.53
CA THR A 23 11.82 3.10 8.81
C THR A 23 12.68 3.40 7.58
N LYS A 24 13.15 2.36 6.90
CA LYS A 24 13.79 2.50 5.59
C LYS A 24 12.78 2.52 4.43
N ILE A 25 11.47 2.51 4.72
CA ILE A 25 10.44 2.62 3.68
C ILE A 25 10.39 4.07 3.23
N ASN A 26 10.98 4.33 2.07
CA ASN A 26 11.01 5.62 1.41
C ASN A 26 11.36 5.35 -0.07
N HIS A 27 10.35 4.92 -0.83
CA HIS A 27 10.54 4.35 -2.16
C HIS A 27 9.45 4.82 -3.13
N PRO A 28 9.77 4.92 -4.44
CA PRO A 28 8.72 4.93 -5.45
C PRO A 28 7.90 3.65 -5.38
N TRP A 29 6.64 3.73 -5.78
CA TRP A 29 5.84 2.55 -6.06
C TRP A 29 5.49 2.52 -7.54
N MET A 30 5.49 1.29 -8.09
CA MET A 30 5.52 1.04 -9.51
C MET A 30 4.28 0.31 -9.97
N HIS A 31 3.83 0.57 -11.20
CA HIS A 31 2.75 -0.16 -11.83
C HIS A 31 3.11 -0.50 -13.28
N SER A 32 3.40 -1.76 -13.54
CA SER A 32 3.64 -2.27 -14.89
C SER A 32 2.37 -2.94 -15.41
N LYS A 33 1.68 -2.29 -16.35
CA LYS A 33 0.40 -2.77 -16.92
C LYS A 33 0.56 -4.11 -17.65
N ASP A 34 1.65 -4.28 -18.39
CA ASP A 34 1.86 -5.45 -19.26
C ASP A 34 2.50 -6.63 -18.54
N ASN A 35 3.19 -6.37 -17.42
CA ASN A 35 3.85 -7.38 -16.61
C ASN A 35 3.73 -7.03 -15.12
N PRO A 36 2.62 -7.38 -14.47
CA PRO A 36 2.34 -6.96 -13.10
C PRO A 36 3.42 -7.32 -12.07
N ASN A 37 4.14 -8.42 -12.28
CA ASN A 37 5.21 -8.87 -11.38
C ASN A 37 6.61 -8.41 -11.79
N PHE A 38 6.74 -7.51 -12.78
CA PHE A 38 8.02 -7.05 -13.27
C PHE A 38 8.92 -6.54 -12.13
N TYR A 39 8.37 -5.66 -11.29
CA TYR A 39 9.10 -5.02 -10.18
C TYR A 39 9.35 -5.94 -8.98
N LEU A 40 8.88 -7.18 -9.00
CA LEU A 40 9.29 -8.18 -8.02
C LEU A 40 10.81 -8.44 -8.08
N LYS A 41 11.42 -8.32 -9.27
CA LYS A 41 12.85 -8.61 -9.50
C LYS A 41 13.55 -7.52 -10.32
N HIS A 42 12.99 -6.32 -10.41
CA HIS A 42 13.60 -5.19 -11.12
C HIS A 42 13.56 -3.93 -10.27
N GLY A 43 14.64 -3.17 -10.31
CA GLY A 43 14.76 -1.87 -9.68
C GLY A 43 14.01 -0.78 -10.45
N PHE A 44 14.07 0.44 -9.93
CA PHE A 44 13.51 1.62 -10.58
C PHE A 44 14.10 1.86 -11.99
N ASP A 45 15.37 1.54 -12.17
CA ASP A 45 16.11 1.63 -13.45
C ASP A 45 15.79 0.46 -14.42
N LYS A 46 14.83 -0.39 -14.08
CA LYS A 46 14.46 -1.61 -14.81
C LYS A 46 15.58 -2.66 -14.87
N ALA A 47 16.69 -2.48 -14.17
CA ALA A 47 17.72 -3.50 -14.04
C ALA A 47 17.28 -4.62 -13.09
N TYR A 48 17.72 -5.86 -13.38
CA TYR A 48 17.44 -6.99 -12.51
C TYR A 48 18.08 -6.78 -11.13
N THR A 49 17.30 -6.99 -10.08
CA THR A 49 17.77 -6.98 -8.70
C THR A 49 16.85 -7.80 -7.80
N ASP A 50 17.42 -8.48 -6.82
CA ASP A 50 16.64 -9.23 -5.81
C ASP A 50 15.86 -8.32 -4.85
N TYR A 51 16.20 -7.03 -4.80
CA TYR A 51 15.49 -6.04 -3.99
C TYR A 51 14.12 -5.66 -4.59
N GLY A 52 14.01 -5.65 -5.93
CA GLY A 52 12.83 -5.17 -6.62
C GLY A 52 12.51 -3.70 -6.34
N CYS A 53 11.28 -3.32 -6.60
CA CYS A 53 10.65 -2.08 -6.12
C CYS A 53 9.28 -2.41 -5.53
N PRO A 54 8.73 -1.61 -4.60
CA PRO A 54 7.32 -1.71 -4.24
C PRO A 54 6.44 -1.56 -5.47
N TYR A 55 5.44 -2.42 -5.63
CA TYR A 55 4.61 -2.44 -6.84
C TYR A 55 3.16 -2.77 -6.55
N VAL A 56 2.30 -2.26 -7.41
CA VAL A 56 0.84 -2.39 -7.32
C VAL A 56 0.42 -3.81 -7.69
N GLN A 57 -0.54 -4.34 -6.95
CA GLN A 57 -1.21 -5.60 -7.26
C GLN A 57 -1.99 -5.48 -8.58
N GLU A 58 -1.98 -6.53 -9.39
CA GLU A 58 -2.43 -6.56 -10.79
C GLU A 58 -3.90 -6.15 -11.03
N ASN A 59 -4.78 -6.36 -10.05
CA ASN A 59 -6.21 -6.05 -10.18
C ASN A 59 -6.57 -4.63 -9.69
N CYS A 60 -5.59 -3.88 -9.15
CA CYS A 60 -5.83 -2.49 -8.76
C CYS A 60 -5.85 -1.58 -9.99
N ASP A 61 -6.88 -0.76 -10.11
CA ASP A 61 -6.96 0.27 -11.13
C ASP A 61 -6.32 1.57 -10.59
N MET A 62 -5.48 2.19 -11.41
CA MET A 62 -4.79 3.43 -11.07
C MET A 62 -5.33 4.65 -11.81
N GLU A 63 -6.18 4.45 -12.83
CA GLU A 63 -6.85 5.51 -13.56
C GLU A 63 -8.18 5.88 -12.89
N LEU A 64 -8.93 4.85 -12.45
CA LEU A 64 -10.10 4.99 -11.59
C LEU A 64 -9.76 4.30 -10.26
N PRO A 65 -9.18 5.04 -9.28
CA PRO A 65 -8.57 4.42 -8.11
C PRO A 65 -9.51 3.47 -7.40
N SER A 66 -9.04 2.22 -7.27
CA SER A 66 -9.74 1.16 -6.55
C SER A 66 -10.08 1.57 -5.11
N ASP A 67 -11.05 0.90 -4.50
CA ASP A 67 -11.37 1.13 -3.08
C ASP A 67 -10.22 0.73 -2.16
N ASN A 68 -9.43 -0.25 -2.58
CA ASN A 68 -8.25 -0.70 -1.86
C ASN A 68 -7.05 -0.84 -2.82
N ILE A 69 -6.06 0.01 -2.69
CA ILE A 69 -4.80 -0.12 -3.42
C ILE A 69 -3.87 -1.04 -2.63
N ILE A 70 -3.41 -2.12 -3.26
CA ILE A 70 -2.57 -3.13 -2.62
C ILE A 70 -1.17 -3.05 -3.20
N ILE A 71 -0.18 -2.86 -2.33
CA ILE A 71 1.23 -2.72 -2.69
C ILE A 71 2.04 -3.86 -2.06
N TYR A 72 2.82 -4.52 -2.89
CA TYR A 72 3.78 -5.53 -2.49
C TYR A 72 5.19 -4.95 -2.42
N GLY A 73 5.96 -5.36 -1.43
CA GLY A 73 7.37 -5.04 -1.32
C GLY A 73 8.13 -6.14 -0.58
N HIS A 74 9.38 -6.34 -0.94
CA HIS A 74 10.23 -7.36 -0.30
C HIS A 74 10.53 -7.05 1.16
N HIS A 75 10.67 -8.11 1.95
CA HIS A 75 11.28 -8.07 3.28
C HIS A 75 12.75 -8.48 3.13
N MET A 76 13.66 -7.51 3.05
CA MET A 76 15.08 -7.76 2.91
C MET A 76 15.75 -7.92 4.28
N ASN A 77 16.75 -8.82 4.36
CA ASN A 77 17.46 -9.09 5.62
C ASN A 77 18.27 -7.90 6.15
N ASP A 78 18.66 -6.96 5.28
CA ASP A 78 19.33 -5.72 5.65
C ASP A 78 18.39 -4.63 6.18
N GLY A 79 17.09 -4.97 6.31
CA GLY A 79 16.04 -4.08 6.79
C GLY A 79 15.54 -3.06 5.77
N SER A 80 15.94 -3.18 4.50
CA SER A 80 15.47 -2.33 3.40
C SER A 80 14.13 -2.81 2.84
N MET A 81 13.64 -2.10 1.82
CA MET A 81 12.35 -2.31 1.18
C MET A 81 11.21 -2.27 2.22
N PHE A 82 10.30 -3.24 2.24
CA PHE A 82 9.18 -3.29 3.17
C PHE A 82 9.48 -4.03 4.49
N ALA A 83 10.76 -4.36 4.76
CA ALA A 83 11.13 -4.94 6.06
C ALA A 83 10.73 -4.05 7.24
N GLY A 84 10.71 -2.72 7.05
CA GLY A 84 10.27 -1.74 8.05
C GLY A 84 8.82 -1.92 8.52
N LEU A 85 7.94 -2.57 7.74
CA LEU A 85 6.57 -2.89 8.16
C LEU A 85 6.54 -3.79 9.38
N MET A 86 7.59 -4.61 9.59
CA MET A 86 7.68 -5.50 10.76
C MET A 86 7.63 -4.75 12.10
N LYS A 87 7.95 -3.46 12.11
CA LYS A 87 7.85 -2.62 13.32
C LYS A 87 6.42 -2.44 13.78
N PHE A 88 5.44 -2.48 12.86
CA PHE A 88 4.02 -2.40 13.20
C PHE A 88 3.51 -3.62 14.00
N LYS A 89 4.29 -4.68 14.16
CA LYS A 89 3.95 -5.77 15.10
C LYS A 89 3.98 -5.31 16.55
N ASP A 90 4.65 -4.21 16.83
CA ASP A 90 4.69 -3.59 18.14
C ASP A 90 3.71 -2.41 18.20
N LYS A 91 2.72 -2.51 19.08
CA LYS A 91 1.74 -1.45 19.31
C LYS A 91 2.39 -0.11 19.67
N SER A 92 3.51 -0.13 20.41
CA SER A 92 4.22 1.09 20.79
C SER A 92 4.85 1.81 19.59
N PHE A 93 5.20 1.09 18.54
CA PHE A 93 5.62 1.70 17.27
C PHE A 93 4.43 2.35 16.58
N TRP A 94 3.31 1.62 16.42
CA TRP A 94 2.09 2.16 15.81
C TRP A 94 1.58 3.42 16.56
N GLU A 95 1.58 3.42 17.89
CA GLU A 95 1.14 4.58 18.69
C GLU A 95 1.89 5.87 18.33
N LYS A 96 3.14 5.76 17.90
CA LYS A 96 3.99 6.88 17.46
C LYS A 96 3.93 7.15 15.95
N HIS A 97 3.55 6.15 15.16
CA HIS A 97 3.60 6.17 13.68
C HIS A 97 2.26 5.70 13.11
N LYS A 98 1.18 6.42 13.47
CA LYS A 98 -0.18 6.03 13.07
C LYS A 98 -0.44 6.17 11.56
N THR A 99 0.41 6.89 10.85
CA THR A 99 0.19 7.25 9.46
C THR A 99 1.29 6.80 8.53
N VAL A 100 0.91 6.60 7.28
CA VAL A 100 1.78 6.33 6.13
C VAL A 100 1.57 7.45 5.13
N SER A 101 2.66 8.05 4.63
CA SER A 101 2.60 8.93 3.46
C SER A 101 2.60 8.06 2.21
N PHE A 102 1.62 8.26 1.35
CA PHE A 102 1.45 7.50 0.12
C PHE A 102 0.98 8.42 -1.00
N ASP A 103 1.91 9.10 -1.60
CA ASP A 103 1.64 10.11 -2.63
C ASP A 103 1.37 9.45 -3.98
N THR A 104 0.44 10.02 -4.74
CA THR A 104 0.35 9.82 -6.20
C THR A 104 1.33 10.74 -6.92
N LEU A 105 1.34 10.75 -8.24
CA LEU A 105 2.15 11.71 -8.99
C LEU A 105 1.67 13.17 -8.82
N THR A 106 0.39 13.35 -8.47
CA THR A 106 -0.27 14.67 -8.40
C THR A 106 -0.65 15.08 -6.99
N ASP A 107 -0.93 14.12 -6.10
CA ASP A 107 -1.58 14.39 -4.82
C ASP A 107 -0.75 13.82 -3.67
N ARG A 108 -0.52 14.64 -2.65
CA ARG A 108 0.05 14.18 -1.39
C ARG A 108 -1.06 13.56 -0.55
N GLN A 109 -0.86 12.31 -0.17
CA GLN A 109 -1.86 11.55 0.56
C GLN A 109 -1.30 11.04 1.88
N THR A 110 -2.14 11.05 2.90
CA THR A 110 -1.85 10.49 4.21
C THR A 110 -2.90 9.45 4.56
N TYR A 111 -2.43 8.25 4.88
CA TYR A 111 -3.27 7.13 5.29
C TYR A 111 -3.05 6.81 6.75
N GLU A 112 -4.13 6.59 7.51
CA GLU A 112 -4.09 6.20 8.91
C GLU A 112 -4.26 4.68 9.05
N VAL A 113 -3.32 4.04 9.76
CA VAL A 113 -3.30 2.58 9.95
C VAL A 113 -4.46 2.14 10.82
N ILE A 114 -5.33 1.30 10.27
CA ILE A 114 -6.52 0.76 10.94
C ILE A 114 -6.33 -0.66 11.46
N ALA A 115 -5.44 -1.44 10.84
CA ALA A 115 -5.15 -2.82 11.23
C ALA A 115 -3.77 -3.27 10.72
N GLU A 116 -3.12 -4.15 11.45
CA GLU A 116 -1.99 -4.93 10.97
C GLU A 116 -2.14 -6.37 11.45
N PHE A 117 -1.84 -7.32 10.58
CA PHE A 117 -2.03 -8.73 10.88
C PHE A 117 -1.08 -9.64 10.11
N LYS A 118 -0.94 -10.86 10.61
CA LYS A 118 -0.25 -11.93 9.91
C LYS A 118 -1.25 -12.86 9.25
N THR A 119 -0.92 -13.30 8.05
CA THR A 119 -1.66 -14.33 7.32
C THR A 119 -0.72 -15.23 6.55
N VAL A 120 -1.24 -16.28 5.95
CA VAL A 120 -0.53 -17.13 4.98
C VAL A 120 -1.25 -17.05 3.64
N VAL A 121 -0.49 -17.14 2.56
CA VAL A 121 -1.03 -17.11 1.19
C VAL A 121 -0.76 -18.44 0.48
N TYR A 122 -1.40 -18.65 -0.68
CA TYR A 122 -1.27 -19.87 -1.49
C TYR A 122 -1.66 -21.16 -0.76
N THR A 123 -2.65 -21.08 0.13
CA THR A 123 -3.17 -22.22 0.87
C THR A 123 -4.65 -22.00 1.21
N ASP A 124 -5.40 -23.09 1.35
CA ASP A 124 -6.78 -23.08 1.82
C ASP A 124 -6.87 -23.31 3.35
N SER A 125 -5.77 -23.11 4.06
CA SER A 125 -5.73 -23.18 5.52
C SER A 125 -6.72 -22.19 6.15
N PRO A 126 -7.39 -22.57 7.27
CA PRO A 126 -8.19 -21.62 8.05
C PRO A 126 -7.44 -20.39 8.56
N ALA A 127 -6.09 -20.46 8.60
CA ALA A 127 -5.22 -19.33 8.93
C ALA A 127 -5.00 -18.39 7.75
N SER A 128 -5.47 -18.72 6.53
CA SER A 128 -5.37 -17.91 5.34
C SER A 128 -6.47 -16.86 5.30
N PHE A 129 -6.09 -15.62 5.08
CA PHE A 129 -7.00 -14.56 4.69
C PHE A 129 -6.53 -13.97 3.36
N LYS A 130 -7.34 -14.17 2.32
CA LYS A 130 -7.03 -13.74 0.95
C LYS A 130 -7.30 -12.24 0.79
N TYR A 131 -6.68 -11.39 1.62
CA TYR A 131 -6.83 -9.93 1.64
C TYR A 131 -6.62 -9.29 0.27
N TYR A 132 -5.77 -9.90 -0.57
CA TYR A 132 -5.43 -9.43 -1.91
C TYR A 132 -6.55 -9.61 -2.94
N GLN A 133 -7.64 -10.27 -2.59
CA GLN A 133 -8.83 -10.39 -3.45
C GLN A 133 -9.80 -9.22 -3.29
N PHE A 134 -9.67 -8.44 -2.21
CA PHE A 134 -10.51 -7.27 -1.99
C PHE A 134 -9.83 -6.03 -2.57
N VAL A 135 -10.25 -5.66 -3.77
CA VAL A 135 -9.78 -4.48 -4.50
C VAL A 135 -10.89 -3.42 -4.56
N ASN A 136 -12.12 -3.84 -4.93
CA ASN A 136 -13.31 -3.00 -4.91
C ASN A 136 -14.42 -3.72 -4.14
N ALA A 137 -15.26 -2.96 -3.50
CA ALA A 137 -16.46 -3.46 -2.84
C ALA A 137 -17.65 -3.36 -3.80
N ASP A 138 -18.38 -4.45 -3.95
CA ASP A 138 -19.65 -4.43 -4.70
C ASP A 138 -20.76 -3.79 -3.87
N THR A 139 -20.68 -3.92 -2.55
CA THR A 139 -21.68 -3.38 -1.60
C THR A 139 -21.02 -2.80 -0.34
N ALA A 140 -21.79 -2.01 0.42
CA ALA A 140 -21.34 -1.51 1.73
C ALA A 140 -21.07 -2.65 2.73
N GLU A 141 -21.84 -3.73 2.63
CA GLU A 141 -21.68 -4.93 3.45
C GLU A 141 -20.34 -5.63 3.16
N ASP A 142 -19.95 -5.74 1.89
CA ASP A 142 -18.67 -6.33 1.49
C ASP A 142 -17.49 -5.52 2.04
N PHE A 143 -17.57 -4.20 1.93
CA PHE A 143 -16.55 -3.30 2.47
C PHE A 143 -16.43 -3.45 3.99
N THR A 144 -17.57 -3.41 4.69
CA THR A 144 -17.62 -3.55 6.14
C THR A 144 -17.07 -4.90 6.58
N ALA A 145 -17.46 -5.99 5.92
CA ALA A 145 -16.99 -7.34 6.22
C ALA A 145 -15.47 -7.47 6.07
N TYR A 146 -14.89 -6.85 5.02
CA TYR A 146 -13.45 -6.81 4.82
C TYR A 146 -12.74 -6.06 5.96
N VAL A 147 -13.19 -4.85 6.29
CA VAL A 147 -12.60 -4.01 7.35
C VAL A 147 -12.70 -4.72 8.71
N GLU A 148 -13.86 -5.27 9.06
CA GLU A 148 -14.04 -6.02 10.30
C GLU A 148 -13.13 -7.25 10.36
N LYS A 149 -12.96 -7.97 9.24
CA LYS A 149 -12.05 -9.11 9.17
C LYS A 149 -10.60 -8.68 9.40
N CYS A 150 -10.15 -7.58 8.82
CA CYS A 150 -8.81 -7.02 9.05
C CYS A 150 -8.62 -6.67 10.54
N LYS A 151 -9.58 -5.96 11.13
CA LYS A 151 -9.54 -5.58 12.56
C LYS A 151 -9.55 -6.79 13.48
N LYS A 152 -10.35 -7.82 13.19
CA LYS A 152 -10.41 -9.07 13.97
C LYS A 152 -9.09 -9.85 13.94
N LEU A 153 -8.33 -9.76 12.84
CA LEU A 153 -7.04 -10.41 12.70
C LEU A 153 -5.89 -9.58 13.26
N SER A 154 -6.12 -8.29 13.50
CA SER A 154 -5.10 -7.35 13.95
C SER A 154 -4.44 -7.80 15.24
N LEU A 155 -3.13 -7.61 15.34
CA LEU A 155 -2.33 -8.00 16.51
C LEU A 155 -2.69 -7.18 17.75
N TYR A 156 -3.28 -6.01 17.55
CA TYR A 156 -3.82 -5.13 18.60
C TYR A 156 -4.96 -4.27 18.05
N GLU A 157 -5.77 -3.75 18.95
CA GLU A 157 -6.82 -2.81 18.58
C GLU A 157 -6.24 -1.40 18.40
N THR A 158 -6.52 -0.79 17.24
CA THR A 158 -6.16 0.58 16.91
C THR A 158 -7.21 1.59 17.39
N GLY A 159 -8.46 1.16 17.55
CA GLY A 159 -9.59 2.03 17.80
C GLY A 159 -10.07 2.80 16.55
N ILE A 160 -9.41 2.61 15.42
CA ILE A 160 -9.72 3.27 14.15
C ILE A 160 -10.50 2.30 13.26
N THR A 161 -11.38 2.82 12.42
CA THR A 161 -12.15 2.04 11.45
C THR A 161 -12.27 2.79 10.12
N ALA A 162 -12.74 2.11 9.09
CA ALA A 162 -13.08 2.68 7.80
C ALA A 162 -14.55 2.36 7.49
N GLU A 163 -15.20 3.24 6.74
CA GLU A 163 -16.59 3.13 6.30
C GLU A 163 -16.66 3.02 4.78
N TYR A 164 -17.75 2.45 4.25
CA TYR A 164 -17.95 2.35 2.81
C TYR A 164 -17.84 3.72 2.13
N GLY A 165 -17.00 3.80 1.12
CA GLY A 165 -16.62 5.05 0.45
C GLY A 165 -15.25 5.59 0.85
N ASP A 166 -14.69 5.16 1.99
CA ASP A 166 -13.28 5.43 2.32
C ASP A 166 -12.36 4.69 1.33
N LYS A 167 -11.21 5.30 1.04
CA LYS A 167 -10.16 4.66 0.26
C LYS A 167 -9.15 3.99 1.17
N LEU A 168 -8.83 2.74 0.84
CA LEU A 168 -7.89 1.91 1.60
C LEU A 168 -6.55 1.78 0.89
N LEU A 169 -5.51 1.60 1.69
CA LEU A 169 -4.17 1.22 1.28
C LEU A 169 -3.78 -0.04 2.04
N THR A 170 -3.36 -1.07 1.33
CA THR A 170 -2.86 -2.32 1.91
C THR A 170 -1.40 -2.51 1.53
N LEU A 171 -0.50 -2.45 2.50
CA LEU A 171 0.93 -2.74 2.32
C LEU A 171 1.22 -4.16 2.77
N SER A 172 1.89 -4.94 1.93
CA SER A 172 2.16 -6.35 2.22
C SER A 172 3.60 -6.73 1.97
N THR A 173 4.16 -7.50 2.90
CA THR A 173 5.51 -8.06 2.79
C THR A 173 5.57 -9.49 3.32
N CYS A 174 6.68 -10.20 3.01
CA CYS A 174 6.92 -11.54 3.54
C CYS A 174 7.15 -11.50 5.06
N GLU A 175 6.56 -12.48 5.75
CA GLU A 175 6.77 -12.73 7.18
C GLU A 175 7.21 -14.18 7.37
N TYR A 176 8.38 -14.38 7.98
CA TYR A 176 9.09 -15.67 7.91
C TYR A 176 8.80 -16.63 9.07
N SER A 177 7.87 -16.30 9.98
CA SER A 177 7.49 -17.23 11.05
C SER A 177 6.68 -18.43 10.56
N ARG A 178 6.18 -18.37 9.31
CA ARG A 178 5.43 -19.45 8.65
C ARG A 178 5.77 -19.51 7.17
N THR A 179 5.67 -20.69 6.56
CA THR A 179 5.75 -20.85 5.11
C THR A 179 4.67 -20.00 4.43
N ASN A 180 5.05 -19.25 3.40
CA ASN A 180 4.16 -18.32 2.71
C ASN A 180 3.50 -17.26 3.62
N GLY A 181 4.13 -16.96 4.75
CA GLY A 181 3.65 -15.94 5.68
C GLY A 181 3.72 -14.54 5.09
N ARG A 182 2.75 -13.70 5.46
CA ARG A 182 2.70 -12.27 5.14
C ARG A 182 2.41 -11.46 6.39
N LEU A 183 3.05 -10.31 6.47
CA LEU A 183 2.59 -9.21 7.30
C LEU A 183 1.86 -8.22 6.40
N VAL A 184 0.68 -7.81 6.84
CA VAL A 184 -0.22 -6.91 6.12
C VAL A 184 -0.53 -5.73 7.03
N VAL A 185 -0.38 -4.51 6.50
CA VAL A 185 -0.77 -3.26 7.15
C VAL A 185 -1.86 -2.64 6.29
N VAL A 186 -3.03 -2.40 6.88
CA VAL A 186 -4.18 -1.77 6.21
C VAL A 186 -4.39 -0.39 6.80
N ALA A 187 -4.51 0.61 5.93
CA ALA A 187 -4.71 1.99 6.31
C ALA A 187 -5.84 2.62 5.48
N LYS A 188 -6.47 3.69 5.99
CA LYS A 188 -7.48 4.47 5.30
C LYS A 188 -6.98 5.86 4.97
N LEU A 189 -7.39 6.41 3.85
CA LEU A 189 -7.11 7.79 3.46
C LEU A 189 -7.78 8.76 4.46
N ILE A 190 -6.99 9.67 5.02
CA ILE A 190 -7.49 10.70 5.95
C ILE A 190 -7.23 12.12 5.46
N ASN A 191 -6.27 12.30 4.57
CA ASN A 191 -5.94 13.59 4.00
C ASN A 191 -5.39 13.43 2.59
N GLU A 192 -5.89 14.26 1.68
CA GLU A 192 -5.44 14.37 0.30
C GLU A 192 -5.27 15.84 -0.05
N MET A 193 -4.08 16.21 -0.52
CA MET A 193 -3.76 17.55 -0.96
C MET A 193 -3.31 17.52 -2.41
N SER A 194 -4.16 18.00 -3.30
CA SER A 194 -3.82 18.13 -4.72
C SER A 194 -2.73 19.16 -4.92
N CYS A 195 -1.70 18.77 -5.66
CA CYS A 195 -0.60 19.66 -6.08
C CYS A 195 -0.81 20.20 -7.49
N LEU A 196 -1.96 19.91 -8.12
CA LEU A 196 -2.31 20.51 -9.39
C LEU A 196 -2.69 21.99 -9.19
N PRO A 197 -2.30 22.90 -10.10
CA PRO A 197 -2.75 24.27 -10.04
C PRO A 197 -4.28 24.30 -10.17
N HIS A 198 -4.94 24.98 -9.26
CA HIS A 198 -6.37 25.23 -9.33
C HIS A 198 -6.67 26.01 -10.63
N ILE A 199 -7.15 25.35 -11.66
CA ILE A 199 -7.65 26.02 -12.85
C ILE A 199 -9.03 26.53 -12.47
N PRO A 200 -9.24 27.85 -12.32
CA PRO A 200 -10.57 28.37 -12.01
C PRO A 200 -11.53 28.00 -13.13
N ALA A 201 -12.71 27.53 -12.76
CA ALA A 201 -13.76 27.02 -13.67
C ALA A 201 -14.29 28.05 -14.72
N PHE A 202 -13.67 29.20 -14.85
CA PHE A 202 -14.06 30.30 -15.74
C PHE A 202 -13.36 30.28 -17.12
N LEU A 203 -12.58 29.26 -17.46
CA LEU A 203 -11.86 29.17 -18.72
C LEU A 203 -12.30 28.01 -19.61
N VAL A 204 -13.58 27.64 -19.54
CA VAL A 204 -14.22 26.78 -20.55
C VAL A 204 -15.30 27.64 -21.23
N LEU A 205 -14.88 28.40 -22.23
CA LEU A 205 -15.75 28.98 -23.26
C LEU A 205 -15.46 28.23 -24.56
#